data_67973fc1335d53f4ea2b7e2820b1d257
#
_entry.id   67973fc1335d53f4ea2b7e2820b1d257
#
_cell.length_a   1.000
_cell.length_b   1.000
_cell.length_c   1.000
_cell.angle_alpha   90.00
_cell.angle_beta   90.00
_cell.angle_gamma   90.00
#
_symmetry.space_group_name_H-M   'P 1'
#
loop_
_entity.id
_entity.type
_entity.pdbx_description
1 polymer ?
#
loop_
_entity_poly.entity_id
_entity_poly.type
_entity_poly.pdbx_seq_one_letter_code
_entity_poly.pdbx_strand_id
1 'polypeptide(L)'
;MHITILGSGTSIGVPYLNCPCEVCTSTNPKDKRLRASVRIEVDGHCFIIDCGPDFRQQMLLHPTAHIDAVLLTHEHYDHVSGLDDLRPFGDVNIFAEKNVIKAIKRSMPYCFPKRGLSLLGKKLYPGVPLLSLFPISKQPFEINGIPIQPIRCYHHELPILGFRIGQFAYLTDISRIDEKEAEKIMDVEVLIVDALRQTPHFSHFMLSEAQDFAQKVRAKRVYFTHLSHQIGLHDVVQASLPTGQFLCYDGMEIEV
;
A
#
# COMPACT_ATOMS: atom_id res chain seq x y z
N MET A 1 4.83 0.97 17.24
CA MET A 1 4.57 0.39 15.92
C MET A 1 5.58 0.95 14.95
N HIS A 2 6.26 0.10 14.20
CA HIS A 2 7.27 0.51 13.23
C HIS A 2 6.74 0.32 11.80
N ILE A 3 6.90 1.34 10.95
CA ILE A 3 6.41 1.34 9.57
C ILE A 3 7.57 1.60 8.64
N THR A 4 7.75 0.77 7.63
CA THR A 4 8.71 0.96 6.54
C THR A 4 7.97 1.22 5.23
N ILE A 5 8.27 2.33 4.57
CA ILE A 5 7.78 2.60 3.21
C ILE A 5 8.57 1.72 2.25
N LEU A 6 7.95 0.66 1.73
CA LEU A 6 8.59 -0.25 0.78
C LEU A 6 8.64 0.33 -0.64
N GLY A 7 7.65 1.13 -0.97
CA GLY A 7 7.56 1.87 -2.20
C GLY A 7 6.64 3.08 -2.05
N SER A 8 7.02 4.20 -2.62
CA SER A 8 6.34 5.49 -2.49
C SER A 8 5.77 6.02 -3.81
N GLY A 9 5.95 5.28 -4.90
CA GLY A 9 5.60 5.71 -6.25
C GLY A 9 4.25 5.22 -6.73
N THR A 10 3.74 5.90 -7.75
CA THR A 10 2.52 5.58 -8.48
C THR A 10 2.67 4.28 -9.30
N SER A 11 1.59 3.85 -9.96
CA SER A 11 1.46 2.61 -10.74
C SER A 11 2.56 2.35 -11.77
N ILE A 12 3.16 3.38 -12.32
CA ILE A 12 4.26 3.28 -13.30
C ILE A 12 5.66 3.37 -12.66
N GLY A 13 5.75 3.66 -11.36
CA GLY A 13 6.99 3.96 -10.66
C GLY A 13 7.67 5.25 -11.12
N VAL A 14 8.78 5.61 -10.46
CA VAL A 14 9.63 6.73 -10.86
C VAL A 14 11.09 6.25 -10.86
N PRO A 15 11.83 6.40 -11.99
CA PRO A 15 11.51 7.13 -13.22
C PRO A 15 10.44 6.45 -14.08
N TYR A 16 9.65 7.25 -14.77
CA TYR A 16 8.78 6.77 -15.83
C TYR A 16 9.60 6.43 -17.07
N LEU A 17 9.30 5.29 -17.69
CA LEU A 17 10.05 4.79 -18.85
C LEU A 17 10.11 5.83 -19.97
N ASN A 18 11.32 6.07 -20.49
CA ASN A 18 11.62 7.04 -21.56
C ASN A 18 11.27 8.51 -21.23
N CYS A 19 11.03 8.87 -19.98
CA CYS A 19 10.75 10.24 -19.58
C CYS A 19 12.06 11.01 -19.33
N PRO A 20 12.32 12.12 -20.05
CA PRO A 20 13.55 12.91 -19.90
C PRO A 20 13.41 14.05 -18.88
N CYS A 21 12.32 14.11 -18.10
CA CYS A 21 12.13 15.21 -17.15
C CYS A 21 13.16 15.17 -16.02
N GLU A 22 13.32 16.29 -15.32
CA GLU A 22 14.30 16.45 -14.25
C GLU A 22 14.16 15.42 -13.13
N VAL A 23 12.92 15.05 -12.75
CA VAL A 23 12.66 14.04 -11.71
C VAL A 23 13.09 12.64 -12.18
N CYS A 24 12.74 12.27 -13.41
CA CYS A 24 13.08 10.95 -13.93
C CYS A 24 14.59 10.77 -14.19
N THR A 25 15.30 11.85 -14.50
CA THR A 25 16.75 11.87 -14.70
C THR A 25 17.56 12.21 -13.45
N SER A 26 16.90 12.60 -12.36
CA SER A 26 17.53 12.91 -11.07
C SER A 26 18.42 11.76 -10.58
N THR A 27 19.53 12.10 -9.94
CA THR A 27 20.42 11.15 -9.25
C THR A 27 20.10 10.99 -7.77
N ASN A 28 19.19 11.82 -7.23
CA ASN A 28 18.74 11.70 -5.85
C ASN A 28 17.94 10.39 -5.67
N PRO A 29 18.35 9.51 -4.74
CA PRO A 29 17.62 8.25 -4.50
C PRO A 29 16.18 8.46 -4.06
N LYS A 30 15.83 9.59 -3.43
CA LYS A 30 14.44 9.90 -3.04
C LYS A 30 13.53 10.23 -4.22
N ASP A 31 14.09 10.49 -5.42
CA ASP A 31 13.35 10.64 -6.67
C ASP A 31 13.20 9.30 -7.43
N LYS A 32 13.71 8.20 -6.88
CA LYS A 32 13.50 6.84 -7.39
C LYS A 32 12.48 6.14 -6.52
N ARG A 33 11.37 5.72 -7.12
CA ARG A 33 10.20 5.24 -6.37
C ARG A 33 9.67 3.95 -6.97
N LEU A 34 9.70 2.89 -6.18
CA LEU A 34 8.98 1.64 -6.43
C LEU A 34 7.48 1.85 -6.18
N ARG A 35 6.63 0.95 -6.70
CA ARG A 35 5.17 1.02 -6.53
C ARG A 35 4.79 0.98 -5.06
N ALA A 36 3.73 1.72 -4.72
CA ALA A 36 3.30 1.96 -3.35
C ALA A 36 3.07 0.65 -2.57
N SER A 37 3.74 0.53 -1.44
CA SER A 37 3.57 -0.56 -0.48
C SER A 37 4.19 -0.16 0.85
N VAL A 38 3.66 -0.67 1.96
CA VAL A 38 4.20 -0.44 3.31
C VAL A 38 4.29 -1.73 4.10
N ARG A 39 5.35 -1.86 4.92
CA ARG A 39 5.48 -2.87 5.95
C ARG A 39 5.15 -2.25 7.31
N ILE A 40 4.40 -2.98 8.12
CA ILE A 40 3.99 -2.59 9.46
C ILE A 40 4.41 -3.68 10.43
N GLU A 41 5.22 -3.32 11.41
CA GLU A 41 5.67 -4.21 12.48
C GLU A 41 5.06 -3.74 13.80
N VAL A 42 4.20 -4.57 14.39
CA VAL A 42 3.44 -4.26 15.61
C VAL A 42 3.28 -5.50 16.46
N ASP A 43 3.62 -5.39 17.74
CA ASP A 43 3.51 -6.47 18.75
C ASP A 43 4.11 -7.82 18.30
N GLY A 44 5.25 -7.76 17.58
CA GLY A 44 5.96 -8.93 17.05
C GLY A 44 5.37 -9.51 15.76
N HIS A 45 4.34 -8.89 15.18
CA HIS A 45 3.73 -9.28 13.92
C HIS A 45 4.17 -8.36 12.77
N CYS A 46 4.23 -8.93 11.55
CA CYS A 46 4.62 -8.23 10.34
C CYS A 46 3.48 -8.28 9.31
N PHE A 47 2.94 -7.11 8.97
CA PHE A 47 1.91 -6.95 7.94
C PHE A 47 2.45 -6.14 6.76
N ILE A 48 2.00 -6.49 5.56
CA ILE A 48 2.24 -5.74 4.34
C ILE A 48 0.90 -5.17 3.85
N ILE A 49 0.86 -3.90 3.47
CA ILE A 49 -0.27 -3.36 2.71
C ILE A 49 0.19 -3.20 1.27
N ASP A 50 -0.50 -3.91 0.38
CA ASP A 50 -0.25 -4.08 -1.04
C ASP A 50 1.08 -4.78 -1.39
N CYS A 51 1.01 -5.62 -2.42
CA CYS A 51 2.11 -6.45 -2.88
C CYS A 51 2.20 -6.35 -4.41
N GLY A 52 2.79 -5.25 -4.88
CA GLY A 52 2.94 -4.91 -6.30
C GLY A 52 4.11 -5.61 -6.98
N PRO A 53 4.39 -5.28 -8.25
CA PRO A 53 5.41 -5.96 -9.07
C PRO A 53 6.84 -5.76 -8.56
N ASP A 54 7.05 -4.75 -7.72
CA ASP A 54 8.36 -4.45 -7.14
C ASP A 54 8.63 -5.18 -5.82
N PHE A 55 7.69 -6.01 -5.35
CA PHE A 55 7.76 -6.67 -4.03
C PHE A 55 9.07 -7.42 -3.83
N ARG A 56 9.55 -8.15 -4.83
CA ARG A 56 10.85 -8.82 -4.76
C ARG A 56 11.99 -7.83 -4.49
N GLN A 57 12.02 -6.70 -5.21
CA GLN A 57 13.04 -5.67 -5.03
C GLN A 57 12.92 -5.02 -3.65
N GLN A 58 11.71 -4.75 -3.20
CA GLN A 58 11.40 -4.19 -1.88
C GLN A 58 11.92 -5.10 -0.75
N MET A 59 11.71 -6.42 -0.86
CA MET A 59 12.20 -7.38 0.14
C MET A 59 13.72 -7.61 0.10
N LEU A 60 14.38 -7.39 -1.04
CA LEU A 60 15.84 -7.42 -1.14
C LEU A 60 16.47 -6.20 -0.47
N LEU A 61 15.82 -5.02 -0.56
CA LEU A 61 16.28 -3.78 0.05
C LEU A 61 15.95 -3.71 1.54
N HIS A 62 14.77 -4.21 1.93
CA HIS A 62 14.24 -4.16 3.30
C HIS A 62 13.79 -5.56 3.73
N PRO A 63 14.74 -6.48 4.00
CA PRO A 63 14.41 -7.87 4.30
C PRO A 63 13.58 -8.01 5.59
N THR A 64 12.69 -8.99 5.60
CA THR A 64 11.99 -9.45 6.80
C THR A 64 12.05 -10.97 6.90
N ALA A 65 12.06 -11.50 8.11
CA ALA A 65 12.13 -12.94 8.34
C ALA A 65 10.78 -13.63 8.09
N HIS A 66 9.67 -12.93 8.29
CA HIS A 66 8.32 -13.48 8.15
C HIS A 66 7.32 -12.40 7.73
N ILE A 67 6.18 -12.84 7.19
CA ILE A 67 5.02 -12.01 6.87
C ILE A 67 3.79 -12.77 7.39
N ASP A 68 3.11 -12.21 8.38
CA ASP A 68 1.89 -12.81 8.95
C ASP A 68 0.68 -12.60 8.04
N ALA A 69 0.60 -11.42 7.41
CA ALA A 69 -0.51 -11.08 6.53
C ALA A 69 -0.16 -10.03 5.48
N VAL A 70 -0.86 -10.11 4.35
CA VAL A 70 -0.94 -9.05 3.34
C VAL A 70 -2.38 -8.55 3.30
N LEU A 71 -2.55 -7.23 3.44
CA LEU A 71 -3.82 -6.53 3.28
C LEU A 71 -3.83 -5.89 1.89
N LEU A 72 -4.80 -6.21 1.05
CA LEU A 72 -4.90 -5.65 -0.29
C LEU A 72 -5.98 -4.56 -0.32
N THR A 73 -5.60 -3.40 -0.83
CA THR A 73 -6.50 -2.24 -0.97
C THR A 73 -7.49 -2.44 -2.12
N HIS A 74 -7.01 -2.89 -3.27
CA HIS A 74 -7.80 -3.12 -4.49
C HIS A 74 -7.06 -4.03 -5.50
N GLU A 75 -7.67 -4.28 -6.68
CA GLU A 75 -7.19 -5.26 -7.64
C GLU A 75 -6.23 -4.75 -8.72
N HIS A 76 -5.81 -3.48 -8.72
CA HIS A 76 -4.87 -2.99 -9.74
C HIS A 76 -3.53 -3.70 -9.68
N TYR A 77 -2.90 -3.83 -10.85
CA TYR A 77 -1.67 -4.60 -11.06
C TYR A 77 -0.54 -4.20 -10.11
N ASP A 78 -0.36 -2.92 -9.90
CA ASP A 78 0.67 -2.33 -9.04
C ASP A 78 0.48 -2.61 -7.54
N HIS A 79 -0.69 -3.14 -7.14
CA HIS A 79 -1.00 -3.50 -5.75
C HIS A 79 -1.05 -5.02 -5.50
N VAL A 80 -1.16 -5.86 -6.55
CA VAL A 80 -1.40 -7.29 -6.34
C VAL A 80 -0.44 -8.22 -7.08
N SER A 81 0.29 -7.75 -8.09
CA SER A 81 1.02 -8.63 -9.01
C SER A 81 2.27 -9.28 -8.42
N GLY A 82 2.77 -8.79 -7.29
CA GLY A 82 3.91 -9.35 -6.55
C GLY A 82 3.56 -10.52 -5.63
N LEU A 83 2.29 -10.90 -5.51
CA LEU A 83 1.87 -12.00 -4.64
C LEU A 83 2.56 -13.33 -4.95
N ASP A 84 3.04 -13.53 -6.17
CA ASP A 84 3.82 -14.71 -6.55
C ASP A 84 5.19 -14.77 -5.85
N ASP A 85 5.77 -13.64 -5.51
CA ASP A 85 7.06 -13.53 -4.82
C ASP A 85 6.97 -13.81 -3.30
N LEU A 86 5.78 -14.07 -2.78
CA LEU A 86 5.58 -14.51 -1.39
C LEU A 86 6.01 -15.96 -1.12
N ARG A 87 6.47 -16.70 -2.12
CA ARG A 87 6.91 -18.11 -2.02
C ARG A 87 7.88 -18.40 -0.87
N PRO A 88 8.89 -17.55 -0.59
CA PRO A 88 9.85 -17.82 0.47
C PRO A 88 9.26 -17.73 1.88
N PHE A 89 8.12 -17.06 2.06
CA PHE A 89 7.53 -16.75 3.37
C PHE A 89 6.57 -17.83 3.90
N GLY A 90 6.42 -18.95 3.18
CA GLY A 90 5.54 -20.05 3.59
C GLY A 90 4.06 -19.78 3.30
N ASP A 91 3.16 -20.09 4.23
CA ASP A 91 1.72 -19.83 4.11
C ASP A 91 1.43 -18.40 4.59
N VAL A 92 1.07 -17.53 3.64
CA VAL A 92 0.79 -16.12 3.91
C VAL A 92 -0.71 -15.87 3.81
N ASN A 93 -1.26 -15.22 4.84
CA ASN A 93 -2.67 -14.84 4.90
C ASN A 93 -2.90 -13.56 4.07
N ILE A 94 -3.83 -13.62 3.11
CA ILE A 94 -4.19 -12.50 2.24
C ILE A 94 -5.60 -12.03 2.60
N PHE A 95 -5.70 -10.82 3.09
CA PHE A 95 -6.97 -10.17 3.45
C PHE A 95 -7.37 -9.18 2.36
N ALA A 96 -8.49 -9.43 1.70
CA ALA A 96 -8.95 -8.61 0.59
C ALA A 96 -10.47 -8.67 0.42
N GLU A 97 -11.06 -7.70 -0.26
CA GLU A 97 -12.48 -7.78 -0.63
C GLU A 97 -12.74 -8.91 -1.64
N LYS A 98 -13.98 -9.39 -1.69
CA LYS A 98 -14.38 -10.52 -2.55
C LYS A 98 -14.12 -10.27 -4.05
N ASN A 99 -14.28 -9.03 -4.53
CA ASN A 99 -13.95 -8.63 -5.90
C ASN A 99 -12.43 -8.74 -6.16
N VAL A 100 -11.60 -8.25 -5.24
CA VAL A 100 -10.13 -8.35 -5.31
C VAL A 100 -9.69 -9.82 -5.31
N ILE A 101 -10.23 -10.64 -4.39
CA ILE A 101 -9.98 -12.09 -4.37
C ILE A 101 -10.35 -12.75 -5.71
N LYS A 102 -11.48 -12.36 -6.32
CA LYS A 102 -11.89 -12.86 -7.62
C LYS A 102 -10.92 -12.44 -8.73
N ALA A 103 -10.43 -11.19 -8.69
CA ALA A 103 -9.48 -10.67 -9.66
C ALA A 103 -8.14 -11.39 -9.58
N ILE A 104 -7.54 -11.56 -8.39
CA ILE A 104 -6.26 -12.26 -8.23
C ILE A 104 -6.35 -13.75 -8.62
N LYS A 105 -7.47 -14.43 -8.31
CA LYS A 105 -7.69 -15.81 -8.77
C LYS A 105 -7.78 -15.94 -10.29
N ARG A 106 -8.25 -14.89 -10.96
CA ARG A 106 -8.33 -14.85 -12.43
C ARG A 106 -6.97 -14.54 -13.06
N SER A 107 -6.21 -13.61 -12.47
CA SER A 107 -4.91 -13.19 -13.01
C SER A 107 -3.79 -14.20 -12.71
N MET A 108 -3.85 -14.88 -11.56
CA MET A 108 -2.84 -15.84 -11.10
C MET A 108 -3.48 -17.20 -10.73
N PRO A 109 -4.18 -17.89 -11.66
CA PRO A 109 -4.93 -19.11 -11.35
C PRO A 109 -4.04 -20.26 -10.84
N TYR A 110 -2.77 -20.28 -11.21
CA TYR A 110 -1.80 -21.29 -10.77
C TYR A 110 -1.45 -21.21 -9.27
N CYS A 111 -1.62 -20.05 -8.63
CA CYS A 111 -1.46 -19.88 -7.18
C CYS A 111 -2.62 -20.51 -6.38
N PHE A 112 -3.75 -20.81 -7.03
CA PHE A 112 -4.98 -21.30 -6.41
C PHE A 112 -5.47 -22.59 -7.06
N PRO A 113 -4.73 -23.71 -6.94
CA PRO A 113 -5.10 -24.97 -7.56
C PRO A 113 -6.45 -25.47 -6.98
N LYS A 114 -7.28 -26.09 -7.84
CA LYS A 114 -8.56 -26.67 -7.42
C LYS A 114 -8.33 -27.69 -6.30
N ARG A 115 -9.10 -27.58 -5.20
CA ARG A 115 -9.14 -28.60 -4.15
C ARG A 115 -9.49 -29.94 -4.76
N GLY A 116 -8.68 -30.98 -4.62
CA GLY A 116 -8.93 -32.32 -5.13
C GLY A 116 -7.70 -33.06 -5.64
N LEU A 117 -6.58 -32.42 -5.80
CA LEU A 117 -5.35 -33.04 -6.28
C LEU A 117 -4.33 -33.37 -5.15
N SER A 118 -4.63 -33.08 -3.88
CA SER A 118 -3.81 -33.45 -2.75
C SER A 118 -4.41 -34.62 -1.98
N LEU A 119 -4.17 -35.82 -2.44
CA LEU A 119 -4.52 -37.07 -1.70
C LEU A 119 -3.69 -37.30 -0.43
N LEU A 120 -2.64 -36.48 -0.18
CA LEU A 120 -1.68 -36.70 0.90
C LEU A 120 -1.31 -35.44 1.70
N GLY A 121 -2.09 -34.35 1.64
CA GLY A 121 -1.79 -33.10 2.37
C GLY A 121 -0.50 -32.39 1.92
N LYS A 122 0.14 -32.85 0.83
CA LYS A 122 1.36 -32.25 0.29
C LYS A 122 1.02 -31.29 -0.84
N LYS A 123 1.73 -30.18 -0.89
CA LYS A 123 1.66 -29.20 -1.99
C LYS A 123 1.93 -29.89 -3.32
N LEU A 124 0.94 -29.97 -4.20
CA LEU A 124 1.05 -30.66 -5.49
C LEU A 124 1.88 -29.90 -6.53
N TYR A 125 2.06 -28.59 -6.33
CA TYR A 125 2.83 -27.74 -7.22
C TYR A 125 4.00 -27.11 -6.46
N PRO A 126 5.19 -27.74 -6.48
CA PRO A 126 6.38 -27.12 -5.94
C PRO A 126 6.67 -25.83 -6.72
N GLY A 127 7.04 -24.76 -6.02
CA GLY A 127 7.41 -23.49 -6.64
C GLY A 127 6.29 -22.47 -6.85
N VAL A 128 5.07 -22.69 -6.30
CA VAL A 128 4.02 -21.66 -6.20
C VAL A 128 3.87 -21.17 -4.75
N PRO A 129 3.44 -19.93 -4.50
CA PRO A 129 3.20 -19.44 -3.14
C PRO A 129 2.05 -20.21 -2.47
N LEU A 130 2.10 -20.29 -1.14
CA LEU A 130 0.97 -20.73 -0.32
C LEU A 130 0.22 -19.48 0.13
N LEU A 131 -0.97 -19.24 -0.43
CA LEU A 131 -1.78 -18.08 -0.13
C LEU A 131 -3.12 -18.50 0.44
N SER A 132 -3.35 -18.14 1.70
CA SER A 132 -4.63 -18.36 2.39
C SER A 132 -5.49 -17.09 2.27
N LEU A 133 -6.63 -17.17 1.57
CA LEU A 133 -7.45 -16.00 1.24
C LEU A 133 -8.57 -15.80 2.26
N PHE A 134 -8.61 -14.63 2.87
CA PHE A 134 -9.60 -14.20 3.85
C PHE A 134 -10.42 -13.03 3.30
N PRO A 135 -11.70 -13.25 2.95
CA PRO A 135 -12.55 -12.18 2.47
C PRO A 135 -12.90 -11.21 3.61
N ILE A 136 -12.59 -9.93 3.39
CA ILE A 136 -12.95 -8.85 4.30
C ILE A 136 -13.98 -7.92 3.66
N SER A 137 -14.47 -6.97 4.45
CA SER A 137 -15.37 -5.89 4.04
C SER A 137 -14.97 -4.60 4.77
N LYS A 138 -15.81 -3.58 4.74
CA LYS A 138 -15.61 -2.35 5.53
C LYS A 138 -15.83 -2.51 7.05
N GLN A 139 -16.16 -3.72 7.53
CA GLN A 139 -16.31 -3.98 8.96
C GLN A 139 -14.95 -4.23 9.62
N PRO A 140 -14.76 -3.79 10.87
CA PRO A 140 -13.55 -4.10 11.63
C PRO A 140 -13.33 -5.60 11.76
N PHE A 141 -12.06 -6.00 11.79
CA PHE A 141 -11.64 -7.39 12.04
C PHE A 141 -10.30 -7.39 12.78
N GLU A 142 -9.81 -8.57 13.13
CA GLU A 142 -8.55 -8.75 13.84
C GLU A 142 -7.63 -9.70 13.09
N ILE A 143 -6.32 -9.43 13.15
CA ILE A 143 -5.26 -10.35 12.73
C ILE A 143 -4.33 -10.54 13.92
N ASN A 144 -4.21 -11.78 14.42
CA ASN A 144 -3.35 -12.13 15.56
C ASN A 144 -3.60 -11.24 16.81
N GLY A 145 -4.85 -10.87 17.05
CA GLY A 145 -5.24 -9.97 18.16
C GLY A 145 -5.05 -8.47 17.88
N ILE A 146 -4.51 -8.10 16.71
CA ILE A 146 -4.35 -6.70 16.32
C ILE A 146 -5.62 -6.23 15.59
N PRO A 147 -6.33 -5.22 16.12
CA PRO A 147 -7.52 -4.67 15.48
C PRO A 147 -7.18 -3.91 14.18
N ILE A 148 -7.89 -4.25 13.10
CA ILE A 148 -7.79 -3.61 11.80
C ILE A 148 -9.14 -2.95 11.47
N GLN A 149 -9.12 -1.64 11.22
CA GLN A 149 -10.29 -0.89 10.78
C GLN A 149 -10.18 -0.57 9.29
N PRO A 150 -10.93 -1.24 8.41
CA PRO A 150 -11.01 -0.87 7.00
C PRO A 150 -11.73 0.47 6.83
N ILE A 151 -11.25 1.26 5.87
CA ILE A 151 -11.77 2.57 5.51
C ILE A 151 -12.22 2.52 4.05
N ARG A 152 -13.51 2.74 3.78
CA ARG A 152 -14.00 2.79 2.41
C ARG A 152 -13.57 4.09 1.73
N CYS A 153 -12.78 3.94 0.67
CA CYS A 153 -12.38 5.03 -0.22
C CYS A 153 -12.78 4.72 -1.65
N TYR A 154 -12.58 5.69 -2.54
CA TYR A 154 -12.89 5.53 -3.95
C TYR A 154 -11.72 6.01 -4.80
N HIS A 155 -11.32 5.16 -5.73
CA HIS A 155 -10.41 5.46 -6.81
C HIS A 155 -11.25 5.71 -8.08
N HIS A 156 -11.61 6.96 -8.35
CA HIS A 156 -12.68 7.32 -9.27
C HIS A 156 -13.98 6.60 -8.89
N GLU A 157 -14.52 5.70 -9.74
CA GLU A 157 -15.73 4.91 -9.45
C GLU A 157 -15.43 3.58 -8.74
N LEU A 158 -14.17 3.17 -8.67
CA LEU A 158 -13.78 1.90 -8.04
C LEU A 158 -13.78 2.04 -6.51
N PRO A 159 -14.62 1.27 -5.79
CA PRO A 159 -14.53 1.22 -4.34
C PRO A 159 -13.26 0.45 -3.92
N ILE A 160 -12.47 1.06 -3.05
CA ILE A 160 -11.22 0.51 -2.51
C ILE A 160 -11.22 0.54 -0.99
N LEU A 161 -10.26 -0.12 -0.35
CA LEU A 161 -10.05 -0.05 1.08
C LEU A 161 -8.72 0.65 1.41
N GLY A 162 -8.78 1.59 2.35
CA GLY A 162 -7.65 1.93 3.20
C GLY A 162 -7.74 1.18 4.51
N PHE A 163 -6.74 1.32 5.38
CA PHE A 163 -6.67 0.62 6.66
C PHE A 163 -6.21 1.55 7.78
N ARG A 164 -6.85 1.45 8.96
CA ARG A 164 -6.36 2.02 10.21
C ARG A 164 -5.96 0.89 11.17
N ILE A 165 -4.78 1.03 11.78
CA ILE A 165 -4.24 0.14 12.81
C ILE A 165 -3.79 1.03 13.98
N GLY A 166 -4.52 0.98 15.09
CA GLY A 166 -4.26 1.86 16.23
C GLY A 166 -4.28 3.34 15.85
N GLN A 167 -3.15 4.03 15.98
CA GLN A 167 -2.98 5.46 15.66
C GLN A 167 -2.37 5.73 14.28
N PHE A 168 -2.29 4.71 13.44
CA PHE A 168 -1.81 4.77 12.07
C PHE A 168 -2.95 4.57 11.07
N ALA A 169 -2.97 5.35 9.98
CA ALA A 169 -3.87 5.14 8.86
C ALA A 169 -3.11 5.21 7.52
N TYR A 170 -3.48 4.33 6.59
CA TYR A 170 -2.92 4.24 5.23
C TYR A 170 -4.04 4.29 4.19
N LEU A 171 -3.97 5.27 3.30
CA LEU A 171 -4.92 5.50 2.21
C LEU A 171 -4.15 5.75 0.92
N THR A 172 -4.11 4.78 0.01
CA THR A 172 -3.53 4.95 -1.33
C THR A 172 -4.63 5.04 -2.39
N ASP A 173 -4.33 5.59 -3.57
CA ASP A 173 -5.22 5.63 -4.75
C ASP A 173 -6.59 6.26 -4.47
N ILE A 174 -6.62 7.27 -3.63
CA ILE A 174 -7.86 7.90 -3.22
C ILE A 174 -8.15 9.16 -4.04
N SER A 175 -9.37 9.26 -4.56
CA SER A 175 -9.92 10.49 -5.13
C SER A 175 -11.12 11.02 -4.36
N ARG A 176 -11.76 10.18 -3.54
CA ARG A 176 -12.93 10.55 -2.74
C ARG A 176 -13.07 9.62 -1.52
N ILE A 177 -13.57 10.20 -0.43
CA ILE A 177 -13.96 9.49 0.79
C ILE A 177 -15.21 10.12 1.37
N ASP A 178 -16.16 9.29 1.83
CA ASP A 178 -17.36 9.77 2.47
C ASP A 178 -17.06 10.23 3.92
N GLU A 179 -17.82 11.18 4.42
CA GLU A 179 -17.57 11.81 5.73
C GLU A 179 -17.54 10.80 6.88
N LYS A 180 -18.50 9.87 6.91
CA LYS A 180 -18.55 8.78 7.90
C LYS A 180 -17.33 7.85 7.86
N GLU A 181 -16.71 7.70 6.71
CA GLU A 181 -15.48 6.90 6.60
C GLU A 181 -14.26 7.72 7.06
N ALA A 182 -14.22 9.03 6.76
CA ALA A 182 -13.19 9.93 7.25
C ALA A 182 -13.20 10.06 8.79
N GLU A 183 -14.39 10.01 9.43
CA GLU A 183 -14.53 10.01 10.88
C GLU A 183 -13.77 8.87 11.57
N LYS A 184 -13.62 7.71 10.90
CA LYS A 184 -12.91 6.55 11.46
C LYS A 184 -11.40 6.77 11.62
N ILE A 185 -10.84 7.80 10.97
CA ILE A 185 -9.41 8.13 11.02
C ILE A 185 -9.13 9.52 11.59
N MET A 186 -10.12 10.09 12.28
CA MET A 186 -9.91 11.35 12.99
C MET A 186 -8.82 11.22 14.06
N ASP A 187 -8.03 12.28 14.21
CA ASP A 187 -7.02 12.46 15.25
C ASP A 187 -5.92 11.37 15.28
N VAL A 188 -5.69 10.64 14.16
CA VAL A 188 -4.59 9.66 14.08
C VAL A 188 -3.24 10.36 14.26
N GLU A 189 -2.28 9.65 14.83
CA GLU A 189 -0.93 10.17 14.98
C GLU A 189 -0.20 10.25 13.65
N VAL A 190 -0.34 9.20 12.83
CA VAL A 190 0.28 9.10 11.50
C VAL A 190 -0.76 8.78 10.46
N LEU A 191 -0.82 9.63 9.43
CA LEU A 191 -1.58 9.39 8.21
C LEU A 191 -0.61 9.28 7.03
N ILE A 192 -0.66 8.14 6.32
CA ILE A 192 -0.07 8.03 4.98
C ILE A 192 -1.21 8.13 3.97
N VAL A 193 -1.13 9.08 3.04
CA VAL A 193 -2.21 9.36 2.10
C VAL A 193 -1.68 9.62 0.68
N ASP A 194 -2.46 9.21 -0.31
CA ASP A 194 -2.21 9.47 -1.73
C ASP A 194 -2.04 10.97 -2.03
N ALA A 195 -1.02 11.32 -2.82
CA ALA A 195 -0.82 12.66 -3.37
C ALA A 195 -0.09 12.58 -4.72
N LEU A 196 -0.80 12.16 -5.75
CA LEU A 196 -0.21 11.77 -7.03
C LEU A 196 0.74 12.82 -7.62
N ARG A 197 0.32 14.11 -7.62
CA ARG A 197 1.01 15.23 -8.27
C ARG A 197 0.49 16.59 -7.79
N GLN A 198 1.07 17.68 -8.28
CA GLN A 198 0.64 19.02 -7.88
C GLN A 198 -0.60 19.55 -8.63
N THR A 199 -0.98 18.93 -9.74
CA THR A 199 -2.14 19.33 -10.56
C THR A 199 -3.29 18.33 -10.43
N PRO A 200 -4.55 18.75 -10.63
CA PRO A 200 -5.72 17.88 -10.47
C PRO A 200 -5.64 16.60 -11.29
N HIS A 201 -6.15 15.52 -10.70
CA HIS A 201 -6.33 14.24 -11.36
C HIS A 201 -7.70 13.65 -11.03
N PHE A 202 -8.34 12.99 -12.00
CA PHE A 202 -9.73 12.52 -11.85
C PHE A 202 -9.87 11.33 -10.89
N SER A 203 -8.80 10.57 -10.65
CA SER A 203 -8.85 9.35 -9.84
C SER A 203 -7.93 9.34 -8.61
N HIS A 204 -7.16 10.41 -8.37
CA HIS A 204 -6.25 10.55 -7.24
C HIS A 204 -6.34 11.94 -6.64
N PHE A 205 -6.05 12.06 -5.36
CA PHE A 205 -5.79 13.37 -4.77
C PHE A 205 -4.53 14.01 -5.39
N MET A 206 -4.62 15.29 -5.68
CA MET A 206 -3.41 16.11 -5.82
C MET A 206 -2.89 16.50 -4.44
N LEU A 207 -1.65 17.03 -4.38
CA LEU A 207 -0.99 17.36 -3.11
C LEU A 207 -1.83 18.28 -2.21
N SER A 208 -2.42 19.34 -2.76
CA SER A 208 -3.25 20.26 -1.96
C SER A 208 -4.53 19.61 -1.44
N GLU A 209 -5.18 18.73 -2.21
CA GLU A 209 -6.38 18.00 -1.76
C GLU A 209 -6.01 17.02 -0.62
N ALA A 210 -4.85 16.36 -0.72
CA ALA A 210 -4.35 15.50 0.34
C ALA A 210 -4.03 16.29 1.62
N GLN A 211 -3.48 17.51 1.49
CA GLN A 211 -3.24 18.42 2.61
C GLN A 211 -4.54 18.87 3.29
N ASP A 212 -5.54 19.30 2.50
CA ASP A 212 -6.86 19.70 3.01
C ASP A 212 -7.54 18.52 3.72
N PHE A 213 -7.47 17.34 3.15
CA PHE A 213 -7.99 16.12 3.77
C PHE A 213 -7.29 15.79 5.10
N ALA A 214 -5.96 15.86 5.14
CA ALA A 214 -5.18 15.62 6.35
C ALA A 214 -5.52 16.63 7.47
N GLN A 215 -5.73 17.89 7.12
CA GLN A 215 -6.21 18.91 8.04
C GLN A 215 -7.64 18.60 8.54
N LYS A 216 -8.54 18.21 7.65
CA LYS A 216 -9.92 17.82 7.99
C LYS A 216 -9.95 16.70 9.02
N VAL A 217 -9.12 15.67 8.87
CA VAL A 217 -9.06 14.52 9.81
C VAL A 217 -8.14 14.79 11.00
N ARG A 218 -7.51 15.96 11.08
CA ARG A 218 -6.62 16.38 12.18
C ARG A 218 -5.47 15.40 12.46
N ALA A 219 -4.89 14.82 11.40
CA ALA A 219 -3.72 13.95 11.54
C ALA A 219 -2.52 14.76 12.07
N LYS A 220 -1.76 14.18 13.03
CA LYS A 220 -0.63 14.90 13.63
C LYS A 220 0.60 14.95 12.73
N ARG A 221 0.90 13.84 12.05
CA ARG A 221 1.98 13.72 11.06
C ARG A 221 1.41 13.13 9.79
N VAL A 222 1.72 13.73 8.66
CA VAL A 222 1.17 13.37 7.35
C VAL A 222 2.30 13.00 6.40
N TYR A 223 2.15 11.86 5.75
CA TYR A 223 3.12 11.34 4.79
C TYR A 223 2.41 11.11 3.46
N PHE A 224 2.89 11.77 2.40
CA PHE A 224 2.31 11.67 1.07
C PHE A 224 2.95 10.53 0.28
N THR A 225 2.15 9.63 -0.24
CA THR A 225 2.57 8.44 -1.00
C THR A 225 1.93 8.41 -2.39
N HIS A 226 2.19 7.35 -3.15
CA HIS A 226 1.71 7.14 -4.52
C HIS A 226 2.13 8.26 -5.49
N LEU A 227 3.34 8.78 -5.28
CA LEU A 227 3.87 9.97 -5.94
C LEU A 227 4.30 9.66 -7.37
N SER A 228 3.86 10.47 -8.33
CA SER A 228 4.36 10.44 -9.71
C SER A 228 5.56 11.38 -9.88
N HIS A 229 6.22 11.31 -11.05
CA HIS A 229 7.27 12.24 -11.41
C HIS A 229 6.79 13.71 -11.52
N GLN A 230 5.47 13.92 -11.65
CA GLN A 230 4.86 15.26 -11.72
C GLN A 230 4.66 15.90 -10.34
N ILE A 231 5.04 15.23 -9.26
CA ILE A 231 5.09 15.86 -7.94
C ILE A 231 6.23 16.90 -7.86
N GLY A 232 7.30 16.72 -8.61
CA GLY A 232 8.51 17.51 -8.59
C GLY A 232 9.68 16.81 -7.88
N LEU A 233 10.84 17.45 -7.84
CA LEU A 233 12.02 16.94 -7.11
C LEU A 233 11.74 16.86 -5.61
N HIS A 234 12.08 15.72 -5.00
CA HIS A 234 11.75 15.41 -3.60
C HIS A 234 12.16 16.54 -2.65
N ASP A 235 13.43 16.93 -2.68
CA ASP A 235 13.96 17.90 -1.70
C ASP A 235 13.37 19.30 -1.89
N VAL A 236 13.05 19.68 -3.13
CA VAL A 236 12.43 20.96 -3.46
C VAL A 236 11.00 21.02 -2.91
N VAL A 237 10.22 19.99 -3.17
CA VAL A 237 8.82 19.92 -2.69
C VAL A 237 8.78 19.76 -1.18
N GLN A 238 9.63 18.89 -0.61
CA GLN A 238 9.71 18.71 0.85
C GLN A 238 10.01 20.02 1.59
N ALA A 239 10.90 20.85 1.05
CA ALA A 239 11.23 22.13 1.66
C ALA A 239 10.05 23.13 1.66
N SER A 240 9.06 22.96 0.81
CA SER A 240 7.86 23.79 0.73
C SER A 240 6.69 23.30 1.58
N LEU A 241 6.75 22.06 2.11
CA LEU A 241 5.67 21.50 2.90
C LEU A 241 5.61 22.13 4.32
N PRO A 242 4.40 22.26 4.87
CA PRO A 242 4.20 22.65 6.27
C PRO A 242 4.89 21.69 7.24
N THR A 243 5.25 22.17 8.42
CA THR A 243 5.78 21.33 9.50
C THR A 243 4.83 20.17 9.81
N GLY A 244 5.38 18.96 9.95
CA GLY A 244 4.60 17.74 10.20
C GLY A 244 4.08 17.06 8.93
N GLN A 245 4.41 17.59 7.74
CA GLN A 245 4.07 16.98 6.46
C GLN A 245 5.34 16.56 5.71
N PHE A 246 5.30 15.35 5.12
CA PHE A 246 6.46 14.72 4.51
C PHE A 246 6.10 14.04 3.21
N LEU A 247 6.96 14.12 2.20
CA LEU A 247 6.91 13.19 1.07
C LEU A 247 7.50 11.84 1.48
N CYS A 248 6.81 10.75 1.23
CA CYS A 248 7.40 9.42 1.35
C CYS A 248 8.56 9.24 0.36
N TYR A 249 9.52 8.42 0.73
CA TYR A 249 10.53 7.84 -0.16
C TYR A 249 10.77 6.38 0.24
N ASP A 250 11.26 5.59 -0.69
CA ASP A 250 11.49 4.16 -0.47
C ASP A 250 12.55 3.95 0.61
N GLY A 251 12.25 3.12 1.61
CA GLY A 251 13.07 2.89 2.77
C GLY A 251 12.88 3.89 3.93
N MET A 252 11.92 4.81 3.84
CA MET A 252 11.60 5.69 4.98
C MET A 252 11.01 4.87 6.13
N GLU A 253 11.51 5.12 7.33
CA GLU A 253 11.04 4.49 8.57
C GLU A 253 10.27 5.49 9.42
N ILE A 254 9.14 5.06 10.01
CA ILE A 254 8.22 5.90 10.79
C ILE A 254 7.83 5.14 12.06
N GLU A 255 8.00 5.78 13.21
CA GLU A 255 7.52 5.26 14.50
C GLU A 255 6.15 5.86 14.88
N VAL A 256 5.25 5.01 15.40
CA VAL A 256 3.88 5.35 15.85
C VAL A 256 3.62 4.83 17.25
#